data_4b8431db371c458944c0b8ed76907570
#
_entry.id   4b8431db371c458944c0b8ed76907570
#
_cell.length_a   1.000
_cell.length_b   1.000
_cell.length_c   1.000
_cell.angle_alpha   90.00
_cell.angle_beta   90.00
_cell.angle_gamma   90.00
#
_symmetry.space_group_name_H-M   'P 1'
#
loop_
_entity.id
_entity.type
_entity.pdbx_description
1 polymer ?
#
loop_
_entity_poly.entity_id
_entity_poly.type
_entity_poly.pdbx_seq_one_letter_code
_entity_poly.pdbx_strand_id
1 'polypeptide(L)'
;MRLHVYGSSADDSPTVLLIHPMLSSASGIKIAVADHMGAGLRFLAPDLSAHGDEASAPYVSAANEAAAIHSWLVEHDATHLALVFGASLGGVILFELLRFPDLSFDRVFVEGVSFYSGGPVARAGGAVLGRVMIAKRRKAARDPEVGVRKLARLFGEEAARPMTHSLIAMSEESIRAIARDCSRVALPPLSPATSGRCTFAYGEKDSDLRLARRTIPRLYPDAELRVWPGWGHCERMSRDSVAYGAMLRELTLAGR
;
A
#
# COMPACT_ATOMS: atom_id res chain seq x y z
N MET A 1 3.97 6.14 15.46
CA MET A 1 3.78 5.03 14.48
C MET A 1 4.45 3.79 15.03
N ARG A 2 3.74 2.69 15.08
CA ARG A 2 4.31 1.39 15.45
C ARG A 2 4.73 0.65 14.18
N LEU A 3 6.00 0.22 14.13
CA LEU A 3 6.55 -0.56 13.05
C LEU A 3 6.91 -1.94 13.58
N HIS A 4 6.41 -2.98 12.91
CA HIS A 4 6.60 -4.37 13.29
C HIS A 4 7.73 -4.98 12.46
N VAL A 5 8.55 -5.81 13.10
CA VAL A 5 9.64 -6.54 12.47
C VAL A 5 9.31 -8.03 12.50
N TYR A 6 9.39 -8.69 11.34
CA TYR A 6 9.11 -10.12 11.16
C TYR A 6 10.24 -10.80 10.38
N GLY A 7 10.26 -12.12 10.40
CA GLY A 7 11.16 -12.93 9.57
C GLY A 7 12.55 -13.11 10.15
N SER A 8 13.57 -12.99 9.31
CA SER A 8 14.96 -13.24 9.70
C SER A 8 15.50 -12.17 10.63
N SER A 9 16.26 -12.59 11.65
CA SER A 9 17.03 -11.72 12.54
C SER A 9 18.51 -11.65 12.18
N ALA A 10 18.96 -12.31 11.11
CA ALA A 10 20.35 -12.23 10.67
C ALA A 10 20.64 -10.84 10.06
N ASP A 11 21.80 -10.27 10.40
CA ASP A 11 22.17 -8.90 10.05
C ASP A 11 22.29 -8.65 8.53
N ASP A 12 22.63 -9.70 7.77
CA ASP A 12 22.79 -9.67 6.31
C ASP A 12 21.51 -9.98 5.52
N SER A 13 20.39 -10.22 6.23
CA SER A 13 19.11 -10.54 5.59
C SER A 13 18.58 -9.37 4.76
N PRO A 14 18.14 -9.61 3.49
CA PRO A 14 17.47 -8.59 2.70
C PRO A 14 16.27 -8.03 3.43
N THR A 15 16.25 -6.71 3.60
CA THR A 15 15.16 -6.01 4.29
C THR A 15 14.08 -5.59 3.29
N VAL A 16 12.85 -5.95 3.60
CA VAL A 16 11.64 -5.65 2.80
C VAL A 16 10.70 -4.78 3.61
N LEU A 17 10.34 -3.61 3.10
CA LEU A 17 9.33 -2.74 3.71
C LEU A 17 7.98 -2.98 3.03
N LEU A 18 6.95 -3.31 3.83
CA LEU A 18 5.60 -3.59 3.36
C LEU A 18 4.61 -2.55 3.88
N ILE A 19 4.16 -1.63 3.03
CA ILE A 19 3.20 -0.58 3.39
C ILE A 19 1.80 -1.01 2.95
N HIS A 20 0.94 -1.30 3.92
CA HIS A 20 -0.37 -1.89 3.72
C HIS A 20 -1.39 -0.92 3.09
N PRO A 21 -2.44 -1.44 2.39
CA PRO A 21 -3.54 -0.62 1.88
C PRO A 21 -4.48 -0.17 3.01
N MET A 22 -5.38 0.77 2.69
CA MET A 22 -6.48 1.16 3.58
C MET A 22 -7.27 -0.08 4.03
N LEU A 23 -7.72 -0.11 5.26
CA LEU A 23 -8.46 -1.18 5.95
C LEU A 23 -7.63 -2.43 6.30
N SER A 24 -6.33 -2.44 6.03
CA SER A 24 -5.41 -3.50 6.46
C SER A 24 -4.60 -3.05 7.69
N SER A 25 -3.51 -3.74 7.99
CA SER A 25 -2.60 -3.48 9.11
C SER A 25 -1.26 -4.15 8.84
N ALA A 26 -0.27 -3.94 9.72
CA ALA A 26 1.00 -4.67 9.69
C ALA A 26 0.79 -6.19 9.74
N SER A 27 -0.12 -6.68 10.59
CA SER A 27 -0.47 -8.11 10.65
C SER A 27 -1.21 -8.57 9.39
N GLY A 28 -2.09 -7.74 8.82
CA GLY A 28 -2.81 -8.05 7.59
C GLY A 28 -1.89 -8.20 6.38
N ILE A 29 -0.92 -7.29 6.21
CA ILE A 29 0.04 -7.38 5.10
C ILE A 29 1.07 -8.50 5.33
N LYS A 30 1.39 -8.82 6.59
CA LYS A 30 2.19 -10.00 6.93
C LYS A 30 1.52 -11.27 6.40
N ILE A 31 0.25 -11.51 6.77
CA ILE A 31 -0.51 -12.69 6.35
C ILE A 31 -0.66 -12.75 4.82
N ALA A 32 -0.99 -11.62 4.19
CA ALA A 32 -1.24 -11.58 2.76
C ALA A 32 0.03 -11.68 1.89
N VAL A 33 1.19 -11.24 2.40
CA VAL A 33 2.42 -11.11 1.60
C VAL A 33 3.62 -11.77 2.28
N ALA A 34 4.04 -11.32 3.47
CA ALA A 34 5.31 -11.74 4.06
C ALA A 34 5.37 -13.25 4.32
N ASP A 35 4.30 -13.87 4.81
CA ASP A 35 4.23 -15.30 5.11
C ASP A 35 4.38 -16.18 3.86
N HIS A 36 4.19 -15.60 2.67
CA HIS A 36 4.32 -16.28 1.38
C HIS A 36 5.61 -15.93 0.61
N MET A 37 6.45 -15.03 1.14
CA MET A 37 7.74 -14.71 0.54
C MET A 37 8.88 -15.65 0.98
N GLY A 38 8.60 -16.60 1.90
CA GLY A 38 9.57 -17.61 2.35
C GLY A 38 10.63 -17.07 3.31
N ALA A 39 11.53 -17.96 3.74
CA ALA A 39 12.55 -17.66 4.74
C ALA A 39 13.72 -16.81 4.19
N GLY A 40 14.53 -16.26 5.13
CA GLY A 40 15.75 -15.52 4.82
C GLY A 40 15.56 -14.04 4.50
N LEU A 41 14.34 -13.52 4.62
CA LEU A 41 14.04 -12.10 4.47
C LEU A 41 13.67 -11.49 5.83
N ARG A 42 14.03 -10.23 6.04
CA ARG A 42 13.60 -9.40 7.15
C ARG A 42 12.48 -8.48 6.66
N PHE A 43 11.34 -8.49 7.32
CA PHE A 43 10.19 -7.68 6.94
C PHE A 43 9.95 -6.56 7.95
N LEU A 44 9.74 -5.37 7.44
CA LEU A 44 9.31 -4.19 8.17
C LEU A 44 7.89 -3.85 7.72
N ALA A 45 6.95 -3.75 8.66
CA ALA A 45 5.58 -3.41 8.34
C ALA A 45 5.04 -2.39 9.36
N PRO A 46 4.78 -1.14 8.95
CA PRO A 46 4.16 -0.15 9.82
C PRO A 46 2.66 -0.42 9.99
N ASP A 47 2.11 -0.17 11.17
CA ASP A 47 0.71 0.17 11.31
C ASP A 47 0.55 1.66 11.01
N LEU A 48 -0.15 1.98 9.92
CA LEU A 48 -0.45 3.35 9.55
C LEU A 48 -1.44 3.97 10.53
N SER A 49 -1.39 5.29 10.73
CA SER A 49 -2.38 5.99 11.55
C SER A 49 -3.81 5.63 11.14
N ALA A 50 -4.68 5.46 12.12
CA ALA A 50 -6.06 4.95 12.01
C ALA A 50 -6.18 3.46 11.61
N HIS A 51 -5.09 2.68 11.65
CA HIS A 51 -5.08 1.24 11.33
C HIS A 51 -4.32 0.43 12.39
N GLY A 52 -4.62 -0.86 12.49
CA GLY A 52 -3.92 -1.80 13.36
C GLY A 52 -3.76 -1.31 14.80
N ASP A 53 -2.55 -1.40 15.34
CA ASP A 53 -2.23 -0.92 16.69
C ASP A 53 -2.27 0.62 16.81
N GLU A 54 -2.27 1.34 15.68
CA GLU A 54 -2.40 2.80 15.60
C GLU A 54 -3.84 3.26 15.27
N ALA A 55 -4.84 2.40 15.46
CA ALA A 55 -6.24 2.69 15.14
C ALA A 55 -6.81 3.93 15.85
N SER A 56 -6.27 4.29 17.02
CA SER A 56 -6.66 5.49 17.78
C SER A 56 -5.99 6.77 17.30
N ALA A 57 -4.86 6.68 16.59
CA ALA A 57 -4.15 7.83 16.05
C ALA A 57 -4.85 8.35 14.79
N PRO A 58 -5.14 9.66 14.65
CA PRO A 58 -5.78 10.18 13.46
C PRO A 58 -4.81 10.17 12.27
N TYR A 59 -5.28 9.69 11.12
CA TYR A 59 -4.52 9.85 9.87
C TYR A 59 -4.56 11.31 9.42
N VAL A 60 -3.40 11.89 9.20
CA VAL A 60 -3.24 13.30 8.79
C VAL A 60 -2.94 13.42 7.29
N SER A 61 -1.86 12.79 6.82
CA SER A 61 -1.46 12.79 5.41
C SER A 61 -0.46 11.68 5.09
N ALA A 62 -0.35 11.34 3.80
CA ALA A 62 0.66 10.41 3.31
C ALA A 62 2.08 10.89 3.61
N ALA A 63 2.34 12.20 3.54
CA ALA A 63 3.63 12.78 3.86
C ALA A 63 4.00 12.59 5.35
N ASN A 64 3.03 12.71 6.27
CA ASN A 64 3.25 12.45 7.69
C ASN A 64 3.58 10.99 7.95
N GLU A 65 2.86 10.07 7.30
CA GLU A 65 3.14 8.63 7.41
C GLU A 65 4.54 8.29 6.88
N ALA A 66 4.89 8.82 5.69
CA ALA A 66 6.21 8.62 5.10
C ALA A 66 7.34 9.20 5.98
N ALA A 67 7.15 10.38 6.57
CA ALA A 67 8.13 10.97 7.48
C ALA A 67 8.33 10.11 8.74
N ALA A 68 7.26 9.54 9.29
CA ALA A 68 7.36 8.66 10.45
C ALA A 68 8.05 7.33 10.12
N ILE A 69 7.78 6.76 8.94
CA ILE A 69 8.48 5.57 8.44
C ILE A 69 9.98 5.90 8.25
N HIS A 70 10.29 7.01 7.58
CA HIS A 70 11.67 7.45 7.35
C HIS A 70 12.45 7.61 8.66
N SER A 71 11.88 8.34 9.64
CA SER A 71 12.53 8.52 10.95
C SER A 71 12.85 7.19 11.62
N TRP A 72 11.92 6.23 11.58
CA TRP A 72 12.15 4.91 12.12
C TRP A 72 13.28 4.16 11.40
N LEU A 73 13.30 4.22 10.06
CA LEU A 73 14.34 3.57 9.25
C LEU A 73 15.74 4.14 9.56
N VAL A 74 15.85 5.46 9.71
CA VAL A 74 17.11 6.12 10.09
C VAL A 74 17.55 5.75 11.49
N GLU A 75 16.64 5.78 12.47
CA GLU A 75 16.91 5.42 13.88
C GLU A 75 17.38 3.98 14.05
N HIS A 76 17.05 3.08 13.09
CA HIS A 76 17.39 1.65 13.17
C HIS A 76 18.40 1.20 12.09
N ASP A 77 19.11 2.14 11.47
CA ASP A 77 20.11 1.88 10.42
C ASP A 77 19.58 0.99 9.26
N ALA A 78 18.29 1.14 8.92
CA ALA A 78 17.58 0.36 7.91
C ALA A 78 17.29 1.17 6.64
N THR A 79 18.19 2.07 6.24
CA THR A 79 18.00 2.99 5.10
C THR A 79 18.20 2.35 3.72
N HIS A 80 18.74 1.11 3.68
CA HIS A 80 18.80 0.31 2.44
C HIS A 80 17.76 -0.80 2.47
N LEU A 81 16.88 -0.83 1.47
CA LEU A 81 15.78 -1.77 1.36
C LEU A 81 15.90 -2.59 0.06
N ALA A 82 15.95 -3.92 0.18
CA ALA A 82 15.96 -4.81 -0.98
C ALA A 82 14.65 -4.71 -1.79
N LEU A 83 13.54 -4.51 -1.10
CA LEU A 83 12.24 -4.22 -1.71
C LEU A 83 11.47 -3.24 -0.84
N VAL A 84 10.88 -2.22 -1.45
CA VAL A 84 9.78 -1.47 -0.85
C VAL A 84 8.49 -1.77 -1.61
N PHE A 85 7.48 -2.20 -0.89
CA PHE A 85 6.15 -2.53 -1.39
C PHE A 85 5.12 -1.56 -0.83
N GLY A 86 4.22 -1.06 -1.68
CA GLY A 86 3.09 -0.25 -1.26
C GLY A 86 1.84 -0.56 -2.08
N ALA A 87 0.74 -0.89 -1.40
CA ALA A 87 -0.55 -1.16 -2.05
C ALA A 87 -1.56 -0.05 -1.79
N SER A 88 -2.22 0.45 -2.84
CA SER A 88 -3.28 1.47 -2.74
C SER A 88 -2.81 2.70 -1.91
N LEU A 89 -3.38 2.94 -0.72
CA LEU A 89 -2.91 3.97 0.23
C LEU A 89 -1.41 3.82 0.53
N GLY A 90 -0.92 2.59 0.74
CA GLY A 90 0.50 2.31 0.94
C GLY A 90 1.37 2.74 -0.24
N GLY A 91 0.85 2.66 -1.47
CA GLY A 91 1.52 3.18 -2.67
C GLY A 91 1.61 4.71 -2.71
N VAL A 92 0.58 5.39 -2.21
CA VAL A 92 0.60 6.87 -2.07
C VAL A 92 1.65 7.31 -1.06
N ILE A 93 1.75 6.60 0.07
CA ILE A 93 2.76 6.86 1.11
C ILE A 93 4.16 6.53 0.58
N LEU A 94 4.30 5.44 -0.19
CA LEU A 94 5.56 5.05 -0.80
C LEU A 94 6.06 6.15 -1.77
N PHE A 95 5.20 6.80 -2.53
CA PHE A 95 5.60 7.93 -3.38
C PHE A 95 6.18 9.10 -2.58
N GLU A 96 5.67 9.39 -1.40
CA GLU A 96 6.28 10.37 -0.51
C GLU A 96 7.62 9.86 0.06
N LEU A 97 7.73 8.56 0.37
CA LEU A 97 8.96 7.95 0.87
C LEU A 97 10.10 8.00 -0.18
N LEU A 98 9.79 7.85 -1.46
CA LEU A 98 10.77 7.98 -2.56
C LEU A 98 11.40 9.38 -2.70
N ARG A 99 10.95 10.36 -1.93
CA ARG A 99 11.50 11.71 -1.92
C ARG A 99 12.66 11.89 -0.94
N PHE A 100 12.87 10.94 -0.03
CA PHE A 100 13.96 10.99 0.93
C PHE A 100 15.26 10.50 0.27
N PRO A 101 16.27 11.38 0.10
CA PRO A 101 17.46 11.09 -0.70
C PRO A 101 18.46 10.15 -0.01
N ASP A 102 18.31 9.97 1.30
CA ASP A 102 19.12 9.10 2.16
C ASP A 102 18.61 7.65 2.19
N LEU A 103 17.44 7.38 1.59
CA LEU A 103 16.94 6.02 1.40
C LEU A 103 17.39 5.44 0.05
N SER A 104 17.70 4.16 0.06
CA SER A 104 18.05 3.41 -1.15
C SER A 104 17.20 2.15 -1.29
N PHE A 105 16.82 1.84 -2.53
CA PHE A 105 15.92 0.75 -2.85
C PHE A 105 16.46 -0.07 -4.03
N ASP A 106 16.60 -1.41 -3.86
CA ASP A 106 16.96 -2.28 -4.99
C ASP A 106 15.75 -2.49 -5.91
N ARG A 107 14.55 -2.62 -5.32
CA ARG A 107 13.28 -2.76 -6.04
C ARG A 107 12.18 -1.94 -5.36
N VAL A 108 11.30 -1.39 -6.18
CA VAL A 108 10.10 -0.66 -5.78
C VAL A 108 8.90 -1.32 -6.42
N PHE A 109 7.94 -1.77 -5.64
CA PHE A 109 6.72 -2.40 -6.16
C PHE A 109 5.48 -1.68 -5.64
N VAL A 110 4.68 -1.16 -6.57
CA VAL A 110 3.49 -0.36 -6.25
C VAL A 110 2.28 -1.00 -6.89
N GLU A 111 1.29 -1.39 -6.09
CA GLU A 111 0.04 -1.97 -6.59
C GLU A 111 -1.16 -1.08 -6.38
N GLY A 112 -1.94 -0.86 -7.44
CA GLY A 112 -3.22 -0.18 -7.39
C GLY A 112 -3.14 1.29 -6.95
N VAL A 113 -2.00 1.97 -7.16
CA VAL A 113 -1.87 3.36 -6.79
C VAL A 113 -2.60 4.26 -7.80
N SER A 114 -3.28 5.29 -7.29
CA SER A 114 -3.88 6.31 -8.15
C SER A 114 -2.81 7.26 -8.72
N PHE A 115 -3.03 7.70 -9.96
CA PHE A 115 -2.21 8.75 -10.61
C PHE A 115 -2.96 10.10 -10.71
N TYR A 116 -4.03 10.28 -9.98
CA TYR A 116 -4.70 11.57 -9.88
C TYR A 116 -3.81 12.56 -9.12
N SER A 117 -3.22 13.52 -9.82
CA SER A 117 -2.28 14.51 -9.26
C SER A 117 -2.94 15.85 -8.87
N GLY A 118 -4.24 15.88 -8.71
CA GLY A 118 -4.99 17.08 -8.30
C GLY A 118 -5.87 17.65 -9.40
N GLY A 119 -6.28 18.92 -9.22
CA GLY A 119 -7.26 19.59 -10.08
C GLY A 119 -8.70 19.42 -9.60
N PRO A 120 -9.68 20.14 -10.23
CA PRO A 120 -11.07 20.15 -9.78
C PRO A 120 -11.74 18.76 -9.81
N VAL A 121 -11.48 17.99 -10.87
CA VAL A 121 -12.04 16.63 -11.05
C VAL A 121 -11.51 15.67 -9.95
N ALA A 122 -10.22 15.67 -9.70
CA ALA A 122 -9.61 14.85 -8.66
C ALA A 122 -10.13 15.24 -7.27
N ARG A 123 -10.30 16.54 -6.99
CA ARG A 123 -10.90 17.03 -5.73
C ARG A 123 -12.33 16.56 -5.55
N ALA A 124 -13.15 16.66 -6.61
CA ALA A 124 -14.52 16.17 -6.59
C ALA A 124 -14.57 14.65 -6.39
N GLY A 125 -13.72 13.89 -7.10
CA GLY A 125 -13.58 12.45 -6.97
C GLY A 125 -13.22 12.03 -5.55
N GLY A 126 -12.23 12.68 -4.92
CA GLY A 126 -11.85 12.43 -3.53
C GLY A 126 -12.98 12.71 -2.54
N ALA A 127 -13.72 13.81 -2.74
CA ALA A 127 -14.88 14.12 -1.89
C ALA A 127 -15.98 13.05 -2.02
N VAL A 128 -16.23 12.56 -3.23
CA VAL A 128 -17.19 11.47 -3.48
C VAL A 128 -16.70 10.17 -2.83
N LEU A 129 -15.44 9.81 -3.03
CA LEU A 129 -14.83 8.63 -2.41
C LEU A 129 -14.98 8.66 -0.87
N GLY A 130 -14.63 9.79 -0.25
CA GLY A 130 -14.77 9.97 1.19
C GLY A 130 -16.22 9.79 1.67
N ARG A 131 -17.19 10.40 0.97
CA ARG A 131 -18.63 10.23 1.29
C ARG A 131 -19.09 8.77 1.18
N VAL A 132 -18.68 8.09 0.12
CA VAL A 132 -19.01 6.67 -0.10
C VAL A 132 -18.42 5.79 0.99
N MET A 133 -17.16 6.01 1.36
CA MET A 133 -16.50 5.25 2.42
C MET A 133 -17.14 5.50 3.79
N ILE A 134 -17.50 6.75 4.11
CA ILE A 134 -18.21 7.11 5.34
C ILE A 134 -19.60 6.44 5.38
N ALA A 135 -20.33 6.42 4.26
CA ALA A 135 -21.61 5.73 4.18
C ALA A 135 -21.47 4.20 4.40
N LYS A 136 -20.42 3.60 3.82
CA LYS A 136 -20.09 2.18 4.05
C LYS A 136 -19.74 1.92 5.52
N ARG A 137 -18.91 2.77 6.14
CA ARG A 137 -18.57 2.72 7.56
C ARG A 137 -19.81 2.77 8.44
N ARG A 138 -20.68 3.78 8.24
CA ARG A 138 -21.92 3.92 9.02
C ARG A 138 -22.85 2.72 8.87
N LYS A 139 -22.92 2.14 7.67
CA LYS A 139 -23.69 0.91 7.42
C LYS A 139 -23.07 -0.29 8.14
N ALA A 140 -21.75 -0.48 8.04
CA ALA A 140 -21.04 -1.56 8.73
C ALA A 140 -21.11 -1.40 10.25
N ALA A 141 -21.10 -0.19 10.80
CA ALA A 141 -21.26 0.06 12.22
C ALA A 141 -22.66 -0.34 12.77
N ARG A 142 -23.71 -0.29 11.92
CA ARG A 142 -25.06 -0.74 12.26
C ARG A 142 -25.23 -2.25 12.12
N ASP A 143 -24.59 -2.85 11.12
CA ASP A 143 -24.63 -4.28 10.82
C ASP A 143 -23.26 -4.72 10.27
N PRO A 144 -22.34 -5.17 11.16
CA PRO A 144 -21.01 -5.61 10.77
C PRO A 144 -21.01 -6.75 9.75
N GLU A 145 -21.98 -7.65 9.83
CA GLU A 145 -22.04 -8.80 8.90
C GLU A 145 -22.32 -8.38 7.45
N VAL A 146 -23.01 -7.26 7.23
CA VAL A 146 -23.14 -6.68 5.88
C VAL A 146 -21.79 -6.22 5.35
N GLY A 147 -20.95 -5.62 6.19
CA GLY A 147 -19.58 -5.25 5.85
C GLY A 147 -18.75 -6.48 5.47
N VAL A 148 -18.75 -7.49 6.34
CA VAL A 148 -18.03 -8.76 6.15
C VAL A 148 -18.42 -9.41 4.82
N ARG A 149 -19.72 -9.65 4.58
CA ARG A 149 -20.18 -10.27 3.33
C ARG A 149 -19.73 -9.51 2.06
N LYS A 150 -19.68 -8.18 2.11
CA LYS A 150 -19.24 -7.38 0.96
C LYS A 150 -17.75 -7.47 0.72
N LEU A 151 -16.94 -7.39 1.77
CA LEU A 151 -15.49 -7.47 1.69
C LEU A 151 -15.03 -8.89 1.35
N ALA A 152 -15.71 -9.93 1.85
CA ALA A 152 -15.41 -11.32 1.53
C ALA A 152 -15.50 -11.63 0.03
N ARG A 153 -16.46 -11.01 -0.67
CA ARG A 153 -16.58 -11.16 -2.14
C ARG A 153 -15.38 -10.59 -2.90
N LEU A 154 -14.71 -9.58 -2.36
CA LEU A 154 -13.59 -8.89 -3.01
C LEU A 154 -12.24 -9.46 -2.55
N PHE A 155 -12.08 -9.70 -1.24
CA PHE A 155 -10.78 -9.98 -0.62
C PHE A 155 -10.69 -11.35 0.06
N GLY A 156 -11.77 -12.15 0.03
CA GLY A 156 -11.86 -13.43 0.72
C GLY A 156 -12.38 -13.28 2.16
N GLU A 157 -12.83 -14.39 2.74
CA GLU A 157 -13.48 -14.39 4.07
C GLU A 157 -12.50 -14.07 5.20
N GLU A 158 -11.28 -14.54 5.09
CA GLU A 158 -10.24 -14.34 6.10
C GLU A 158 -9.89 -12.86 6.31
N ALA A 159 -9.76 -12.10 5.22
CA ALA A 159 -9.48 -10.67 5.27
C ALA A 159 -10.71 -9.82 5.63
N ALA A 160 -11.92 -10.30 5.33
CA ALA A 160 -13.13 -9.49 5.38
C ALA A 160 -13.50 -8.99 6.79
N ARG A 161 -13.37 -9.85 7.82
CA ARG A 161 -13.72 -9.47 9.19
C ARG A 161 -12.75 -8.46 9.79
N PRO A 162 -11.41 -8.62 9.73
CA PRO A 162 -10.45 -7.60 10.14
C PRO A 162 -10.65 -6.28 9.40
N MET A 163 -10.84 -6.32 8.07
CA MET A 163 -11.07 -5.11 7.26
C MET A 163 -12.37 -4.37 7.66
N THR A 164 -13.43 -5.11 8.00
CA THR A 164 -14.69 -4.52 8.47
C THR A 164 -14.48 -3.83 9.81
N HIS A 165 -13.79 -4.45 10.76
CA HIS A 165 -13.46 -3.86 12.04
C HIS A 165 -12.60 -2.59 11.89
N SER A 166 -11.58 -2.63 11.04
CA SER A 166 -10.77 -1.47 10.70
C SER A 166 -11.61 -0.32 10.15
N LEU A 167 -12.53 -0.61 9.20
CA LEU A 167 -13.43 0.41 8.66
C LEU A 167 -14.34 1.04 9.73
N ILE A 168 -14.89 0.24 10.65
CA ILE A 168 -15.76 0.74 11.72
C ILE A 168 -14.99 1.61 12.72
N ALA A 169 -13.79 1.19 13.08
CA ALA A 169 -12.93 1.90 14.04
C ALA A 169 -12.45 3.25 13.50
N MET A 170 -12.20 3.36 12.18
CA MET A 170 -11.65 4.55 11.56
C MET A 170 -12.57 5.76 11.71
N SER A 171 -12.03 6.92 12.10
CA SER A 171 -12.80 8.17 12.17
C SER A 171 -13.20 8.66 10.78
N GLU A 172 -14.31 9.41 10.69
CA GLU A 172 -14.72 10.02 9.42
C GLU A 172 -13.72 11.05 8.90
N GLU A 173 -12.97 11.66 9.82
CA GLU A 173 -11.92 12.63 9.52
C GLU A 173 -10.73 11.93 8.84
N SER A 174 -10.26 10.82 9.38
CA SER A 174 -9.23 9.97 8.77
C SER A 174 -9.67 9.45 7.40
N ILE A 175 -10.93 9.01 7.25
CA ILE A 175 -11.46 8.58 5.95
C ILE A 175 -11.41 9.72 4.92
N ARG A 176 -11.78 10.95 5.30
CA ARG A 176 -11.71 12.11 4.39
C ARG A 176 -10.27 12.47 4.03
N ALA A 177 -9.35 12.40 4.98
CA ALA A 177 -7.94 12.67 4.74
C ALA A 177 -7.31 11.63 3.80
N ILE A 178 -7.55 10.34 4.02
CA ILE A 178 -7.13 9.26 3.13
C ILE A 178 -7.70 9.44 1.70
N ALA A 179 -9.01 9.69 1.60
CA ALA A 179 -9.66 9.90 0.30
C ALA A 179 -9.11 11.13 -0.44
N ARG A 180 -8.74 12.19 0.28
CA ARG A 180 -8.07 13.36 -0.26
C ARG A 180 -6.70 12.97 -0.85
N ASP A 181 -5.88 12.25 -0.10
CA ASP A 181 -4.51 11.91 -0.50
C ASP A 181 -4.52 10.91 -1.68
N CYS A 182 -5.38 9.89 -1.66
CA CYS A 182 -5.57 8.97 -2.79
C CYS A 182 -6.08 9.66 -4.07
N SER A 183 -6.70 10.84 -3.96
CA SER A 183 -7.18 11.62 -5.12
C SER A 183 -6.27 12.79 -5.52
N ARG A 184 -5.17 13.03 -4.79
CA ARG A 184 -4.20 14.10 -5.02
C ARG A 184 -2.79 13.62 -4.78
N VAL A 185 -2.43 12.57 -5.51
CA VAL A 185 -1.13 11.91 -5.32
C VAL A 185 -0.01 12.86 -5.77
N ALA A 186 0.97 13.05 -4.91
CA ALA A 186 2.17 13.80 -5.22
C ALA A 186 3.18 12.87 -5.90
N LEU A 187 3.19 12.89 -7.23
CA LEU A 187 4.08 12.04 -8.04
C LEU A 187 5.54 12.49 -7.86
N PRO A 188 6.44 11.60 -7.36
CA PRO A 188 7.84 11.97 -7.18
C PRO A 188 8.56 12.10 -8.52
N PRO A 189 9.51 13.04 -8.68
CA PRO A 189 10.44 13.03 -9.80
C PRO A 189 11.43 11.88 -9.60
N LEU A 190 11.35 10.83 -10.44
CA LEU A 190 12.27 9.70 -10.37
C LEU A 190 13.36 9.86 -11.43
N SER A 191 14.61 9.56 -11.06
CA SER A 191 15.68 9.40 -12.04
C SER A 191 15.42 8.18 -12.94
N PRO A 192 15.99 8.09 -14.16
CA PRO A 192 15.89 6.89 -14.99
C PRO A 192 16.30 5.62 -14.23
N ALA A 193 17.38 5.68 -13.46
CA ALA A 193 17.86 4.56 -12.65
C ALA A 193 16.85 4.12 -11.58
N THR A 194 16.19 5.07 -10.90
CA THR A 194 15.15 4.76 -9.91
C THR A 194 13.89 4.27 -10.60
N SER A 195 13.49 4.90 -11.70
CA SER A 195 12.32 4.49 -12.49
C SER A 195 12.46 3.05 -12.99
N GLY A 196 13.63 2.64 -13.49
CA GLY A 196 13.90 1.26 -13.94
C GLY A 196 13.86 0.19 -12.83
N ARG A 197 13.85 0.60 -11.56
CA ARG A 197 13.65 -0.29 -10.40
C ARG A 197 12.18 -0.41 -9.99
N CYS A 198 11.29 0.37 -10.61
CA CYS A 198 9.87 0.44 -10.24
C CYS A 198 9.04 -0.52 -11.08
N THR A 199 8.20 -1.31 -10.40
CA THR A 199 7.10 -2.06 -11.01
C THR A 199 5.78 -1.49 -10.50
N PHE A 200 4.92 -1.06 -11.42
CA PHE A 200 3.55 -0.65 -11.15
C PHE A 200 2.60 -1.78 -11.55
N ALA A 201 1.86 -2.33 -10.60
CA ALA A 201 0.96 -3.45 -10.84
C ALA A 201 -0.51 -3.06 -10.65
N TYR A 202 -1.38 -3.60 -11.50
CA TYR A 202 -2.82 -3.35 -11.45
C TYR A 202 -3.59 -4.61 -11.84
N GLY A 203 -4.73 -4.83 -11.22
CA GLY A 203 -5.74 -5.72 -11.76
C GLY A 203 -6.32 -5.15 -13.06
N GLU A 204 -6.69 -6.01 -14.01
CA GLU A 204 -7.32 -5.59 -15.27
C GLU A 204 -8.64 -4.81 -15.06
N LYS A 205 -9.37 -5.15 -13.98
CA LYS A 205 -10.63 -4.51 -13.57
C LYS A 205 -10.44 -3.32 -12.64
N ASP A 206 -9.18 -2.95 -12.32
CA ASP A 206 -8.90 -1.80 -11.48
C ASP A 206 -9.22 -0.49 -12.24
N SER A 207 -10.02 0.36 -11.61
CA SER A 207 -10.41 1.66 -12.20
C SER A 207 -9.23 2.60 -12.46
N ASP A 208 -8.15 2.47 -11.66
CA ASP A 208 -6.95 3.31 -11.79
C ASP A 208 -6.03 2.90 -12.93
N LEU A 209 -6.15 1.66 -13.45
CA LEU A 209 -5.35 1.15 -14.56
C LEU A 209 -5.42 2.04 -15.81
N ARG A 210 -6.60 2.58 -16.12
CA ARG A 210 -6.77 3.44 -17.32
C ARG A 210 -5.89 4.66 -17.27
N LEU A 211 -5.80 5.29 -16.11
CA LEU A 211 -4.94 6.47 -15.92
C LEU A 211 -3.48 6.07 -15.85
N ALA A 212 -3.15 4.99 -15.15
CA ALA A 212 -1.79 4.45 -15.04
C ALA A 212 -1.18 4.15 -16.41
N ARG A 213 -1.90 3.46 -17.33
CA ARG A 213 -1.47 3.19 -18.71
C ARG A 213 -1.09 4.43 -19.51
N ARG A 214 -1.65 5.59 -19.19
CA ARG A 214 -1.33 6.86 -19.86
C ARG A 214 -0.20 7.62 -19.17
N THR A 215 -0.10 7.50 -17.86
CA THR A 215 0.79 8.31 -17.02
C THR A 215 2.17 7.69 -16.88
N ILE A 216 2.24 6.37 -16.62
CA ILE A 216 3.50 5.67 -16.36
C ILE A 216 4.47 5.80 -17.53
N PRO A 217 4.13 5.50 -18.80
CA PRO A 217 5.08 5.61 -19.91
C PRO A 217 5.58 7.04 -20.16
N ARG A 218 4.85 8.04 -19.68
CA ARG A 218 5.23 9.46 -19.86
C ARG A 218 6.11 10.00 -18.75
N LEU A 219 5.84 9.60 -17.50
CA LEU A 219 6.55 10.11 -16.33
C LEU A 219 7.69 9.18 -15.90
N TYR A 220 7.51 7.88 -16.09
CA TYR A 220 8.43 6.84 -15.65
C TYR A 220 8.66 5.82 -16.79
N PRO A 221 9.29 6.24 -17.90
CA PRO A 221 9.40 5.43 -19.12
C PRO A 221 10.18 4.13 -18.93
N ASP A 222 11.06 4.06 -17.93
CA ASP A 222 11.88 2.88 -17.65
C ASP A 222 11.21 1.94 -16.64
N ALA A 223 10.04 2.32 -16.09
CA ALA A 223 9.31 1.50 -15.12
C ALA A 223 8.50 0.39 -15.82
N GLU A 224 8.41 -0.76 -15.16
CA GLU A 224 7.52 -1.85 -15.58
C GLU A 224 6.06 -1.53 -15.24
N LEU A 225 5.15 -1.70 -16.21
CA LEU A 225 3.71 -1.76 -15.96
C LEU A 225 3.22 -3.20 -16.08
N ARG A 226 2.81 -3.79 -14.96
CA ARG A 226 2.30 -5.15 -14.89
C ARG A 226 0.78 -5.16 -14.70
N VAL A 227 0.08 -5.96 -15.50
CA VAL A 227 -1.38 -6.07 -15.43
C VAL A 227 -1.78 -7.52 -15.15
N TRP A 228 -2.63 -7.70 -14.14
CA TRP A 228 -3.16 -8.98 -13.73
C TRP A 228 -4.50 -9.27 -14.42
N PRO A 229 -4.58 -10.19 -15.41
CA PRO A 229 -5.83 -10.51 -16.10
C PRO A 229 -6.90 -11.01 -15.13
N GLY A 230 -8.11 -10.46 -15.22
CA GLY A 230 -9.26 -10.91 -14.43
C GLY A 230 -9.34 -10.41 -12.99
N TRP A 231 -8.30 -9.75 -12.46
CA TRP A 231 -8.24 -9.27 -11.08
C TRP A 231 -8.75 -7.83 -10.94
N GLY A 232 -9.29 -7.52 -9.77
CA GLY A 232 -9.68 -6.16 -9.34
C GLY A 232 -8.56 -5.45 -8.56
N HIS A 233 -8.93 -4.32 -7.92
CA HIS A 233 -8.03 -3.47 -7.14
C HIS A 233 -7.45 -4.21 -5.93
N CYS A 234 -6.14 -4.45 -5.91
CA CYS A 234 -5.41 -5.18 -4.85
C CYS A 234 -6.00 -6.57 -4.50
N GLU A 235 -6.84 -7.14 -5.39
CA GLU A 235 -7.55 -8.39 -5.13
C GLU A 235 -6.60 -9.59 -5.15
N ARG A 236 -5.64 -9.62 -6.07
CA ARG A 236 -4.71 -10.73 -6.24
C ARG A 236 -3.88 -10.98 -4.98
N MET A 237 -3.39 -9.94 -4.35
CA MET A 237 -2.62 -10.01 -3.12
C MET A 237 -3.35 -10.79 -2.01
N SER A 238 -4.67 -10.68 -1.94
CA SER A 238 -5.48 -11.34 -0.89
C SER A 238 -5.97 -12.71 -1.28
N ARG A 239 -6.20 -12.99 -2.57
CA ARG A 239 -6.86 -14.22 -3.04
C ARG A 239 -5.93 -15.22 -3.72
N ASP A 240 -4.74 -14.77 -4.10
CA ASP A 240 -3.67 -15.58 -4.72
C ASP A 240 -2.34 -15.32 -3.98
N SER A 241 -2.40 -15.23 -2.65
CA SER A 241 -1.31 -14.77 -1.79
C SER A 241 -0.03 -15.61 -1.94
N VAL A 242 -0.16 -16.93 -2.14
CA VAL A 242 0.98 -17.84 -2.32
C VAL A 242 1.77 -17.49 -3.58
N ALA A 243 1.10 -17.42 -4.74
CA ALA A 243 1.77 -17.08 -6.00
C ALA A 243 2.22 -15.61 -6.01
N TYR A 244 1.47 -14.72 -5.34
CA TYR A 244 1.81 -13.32 -5.21
C TYR A 244 3.08 -13.12 -4.36
N GLY A 245 3.19 -13.76 -3.21
CA GLY A 245 4.37 -13.70 -2.35
C GLY A 245 5.60 -14.32 -3.00
N ALA A 246 5.44 -15.46 -3.69
CA ALA A 246 6.52 -16.09 -4.46
C ALA A 246 7.09 -15.14 -5.53
N MET A 247 6.21 -14.47 -6.29
CA MET A 247 6.61 -13.48 -7.29
C MET A 247 7.37 -12.28 -6.67
N LEU A 248 6.91 -11.75 -5.53
CA LEU A 248 7.61 -10.66 -4.84
C LEU A 248 8.97 -11.12 -4.30
N ARG A 249 9.08 -12.37 -3.84
CA ARG A 249 10.37 -12.96 -3.45
C ARG A 249 11.34 -12.98 -4.60
N GLU A 250 10.94 -13.51 -5.75
CA GLU A 250 11.77 -13.56 -6.96
C GLU A 250 12.25 -12.15 -7.35
N LEU A 251 11.35 -11.18 -7.35
CA LEU A 251 11.70 -9.79 -7.63
C LEU A 251 12.71 -9.22 -6.63
N THR A 252 12.56 -9.53 -5.34
CA THR A 252 13.46 -9.08 -4.27
C THR A 252 14.88 -9.64 -4.46
N LEU A 253 14.97 -10.93 -4.84
CA LEU A 253 16.26 -11.62 -4.96
C LEU A 253 16.96 -11.37 -6.30
N ALA A 254 16.21 -11.04 -7.37
CA ALA A 254 16.76 -10.73 -8.69
C ALA A 254 17.52 -9.39 -8.76
N GLY A 255 17.48 -8.58 -7.72
CA GLY A 255 18.15 -7.28 -7.61
C GLY A 255 19.57 -7.36 -7.00
N ARG A 256 20.00 -8.55 -6.65
CA ARG A 256 21.29 -8.81 -5.98
C ARG A 256 22.34 -9.42 -6.87
#